data_c7f9cf4ef52961796e18524e23ba2d93
#
_entry.id   c7f9cf4ef52961796e18524e23ba2d93
#
_cell.length_a   1.000
_cell.length_b   1.000
_cell.length_c   1.000
_cell.angle_alpha   90.00
_cell.angle_beta   90.00
_cell.angle_gamma   90.00
#
_symmetry.space_group_name_H-M   'P 1'
#
loop_
_entity.id
_entity.type
_entity.pdbx_description
1 polymer ?
#
loop_
_entity_poly.entity_id
_entity_poly.type
_entity_poly.pdbx_seq_one_letter_code
_entity_poly.pdbx_strand_id
1 'polypeptide(L)'
;MPGALSHVRVLDLSRILAGPWAGQMLADLGADVIKVERPGAGDDTRGWGPPWLKDEQGADTSVAAYYLCANRNKRSITIDITQAEGQALVRRLAAESDVVLENFKVGGLAQYGLDYDSLKAVNPRLVYCSITGFGQDGPYAPRAGYDFLIQGLGGLMSITGRPDGEEGGGPMKVGVALTDILTGLYATNAVLAALAWRDKSGEGQYIDMALLDVQVACLANQAGNYLATGHSPQRLGNAHPNIVPYQDFPTADGYMILAIGNDGQFARFCAAAGAPQLATDERFATNRARVVNRTTLIPLLKKLTIERSTAEWIATLEALAVPCGPINTLADVFADPQVQARGLKVTMPHPVAGQVPLVASPMKLSATPVDYRLPPPMLGEHTDEILAATLGLDAAAIARLRADGVV
;
A
#
# COMPACT_ATOMS: atom_id res chain seq x y z
N MET A 1 5.01 0.05 -26.37
CA MET A 1 4.06 -1.08 -26.54
C MET A 1 2.91 -0.85 -25.59
N PRO A 2 1.68 -1.24 -25.90
CA PRO A 2 0.58 -1.07 -24.96
C PRO A 2 0.83 -1.85 -23.66
N GLY A 3 0.43 -1.30 -22.52
CA GLY A 3 0.55 -1.98 -21.22
C GLY A 3 -0.26 -3.27 -21.15
N ALA A 4 0.05 -4.15 -20.20
CA ALA A 4 -0.59 -5.46 -20.06
C ALA A 4 -2.13 -5.38 -19.95
N LEU A 5 -2.65 -4.31 -19.35
CA LEU A 5 -4.08 -4.06 -19.15
C LEU A 5 -4.64 -2.94 -20.05
N SER A 6 -3.98 -2.61 -21.17
CA SER A 6 -4.41 -1.50 -22.06
C SER A 6 -5.80 -1.70 -22.68
N HIS A 7 -6.35 -2.90 -22.59
CA HIS A 7 -7.70 -3.26 -23.03
C HIS A 7 -8.74 -3.21 -21.89
N VAL A 8 -8.33 -2.86 -20.67
CA VAL A 8 -9.18 -2.84 -19.47
C VAL A 8 -9.53 -1.41 -19.11
N ARG A 9 -10.82 -1.14 -18.90
CA ARG A 9 -11.29 0.12 -18.32
C ARG A 9 -11.77 -0.09 -16.88
N VAL A 10 -11.34 0.78 -16.00
CA VAL A 10 -11.67 0.77 -14.56
C VAL A 10 -12.42 2.03 -14.20
N LEU A 11 -13.58 1.90 -13.61
CA LEU A 11 -14.34 2.99 -12.99
C LEU A 11 -14.04 2.99 -11.49
N ASP A 12 -13.27 3.97 -11.05
CA ASP A 12 -12.80 4.10 -9.66
C ASP A 12 -13.66 5.10 -8.89
N LEU A 13 -14.63 4.59 -8.12
CA LEU A 13 -15.48 5.37 -7.20
C LEU A 13 -14.86 5.48 -5.81
N SER A 14 -13.71 4.86 -5.59
CA SER A 14 -13.09 4.76 -4.27
C SER A 14 -12.39 6.06 -3.86
N ARG A 15 -12.19 6.24 -2.55
CA ARG A 15 -11.54 7.39 -1.93
C ARG A 15 -10.46 6.93 -0.95
N ILE A 16 -9.66 7.86 -0.48
CA ILE A 16 -8.63 7.72 0.55
C ILE A 16 -7.41 6.97 0.01
N LEU A 17 -7.22 5.66 0.34
CA LEU A 17 -5.97 4.99 -0.01
C LEU A 17 -6.15 3.58 -0.57
N ALA A 18 -6.83 2.66 0.09
CA ALA A 18 -6.86 1.26 -0.32
C ALA A 18 -7.38 1.05 -1.75
N GLY A 19 -8.55 1.60 -2.07
CA GLY A 19 -9.12 1.56 -3.43
C GLY A 19 -8.30 2.38 -4.43
N PRO A 20 -7.96 3.65 -4.15
CA PRO A 20 -7.09 4.43 -5.02
C PRO A 20 -5.74 3.78 -5.30
N TRP A 21 -5.14 3.07 -4.33
CA TRP A 21 -3.91 2.31 -4.52
C TRP A 21 -4.10 1.17 -5.53
N ALA A 22 -5.19 0.40 -5.41
CA ALA A 22 -5.54 -0.62 -6.39
C ALA A 22 -5.78 -0.03 -7.78
N GLY A 23 -6.54 1.07 -7.88
CA GLY A 23 -6.76 1.78 -9.13
C GLY A 23 -5.46 2.27 -9.78
N GLN A 24 -4.52 2.83 -9.00
CA GLN A 24 -3.21 3.23 -9.51
C GLN A 24 -2.38 2.04 -10.00
N MET A 25 -2.40 0.91 -9.30
CA MET A 25 -1.68 -0.29 -9.75
C MET A 25 -2.21 -0.82 -11.09
N LEU A 26 -3.53 -0.85 -11.26
CA LEU A 26 -4.16 -1.23 -12.53
C LEU A 26 -3.80 -0.21 -13.64
N ALA A 27 -3.79 1.08 -13.32
CA ALA A 27 -3.39 2.15 -14.24
C ALA A 27 -1.92 2.05 -14.66
N ASP A 28 -1.02 1.74 -13.72
CA ASP A 28 0.41 1.50 -13.98
C ASP A 28 0.64 0.31 -14.92
N LEU A 29 -0.23 -0.70 -14.85
CA LEU A 29 -0.23 -1.84 -15.76
C LEU A 29 -0.87 -1.55 -17.12
N GLY A 30 -1.38 -0.33 -17.33
CA GLY A 30 -1.88 0.12 -18.62
C GLY A 30 -3.38 0.32 -18.70
N ALA A 31 -4.17 -0.02 -17.66
CA ALA A 31 -5.62 0.19 -17.68
C ALA A 31 -5.99 1.66 -17.84
N ASP A 32 -7.13 1.92 -18.50
CA ASP A 32 -7.78 3.23 -18.53
C ASP A 32 -8.61 3.41 -17.26
N VAL A 33 -8.09 4.17 -16.30
CA VAL A 33 -8.74 4.35 -14.99
C VAL A 33 -9.42 5.71 -14.91
N ILE A 34 -10.75 5.69 -14.81
CA ILE A 34 -11.59 6.88 -14.61
C ILE A 34 -11.95 7.00 -13.14
N LYS A 35 -11.37 8.00 -12.47
CA LYS A 35 -11.69 8.30 -11.07
C LYS A 35 -12.87 9.26 -11.01
N VAL A 36 -13.96 8.81 -10.42
CA VAL A 36 -15.16 9.64 -10.18
C VAL A 36 -15.03 10.32 -8.83
N GLU A 37 -15.15 11.64 -8.86
CA GLU A 37 -15.00 12.47 -7.67
C GLU A 37 -16.21 13.39 -7.47
N ARG A 38 -16.46 13.79 -6.24
CA ARG A 38 -17.54 14.74 -5.94
C ARG A 38 -17.17 16.14 -6.47
N PRO A 39 -18.08 16.85 -7.17
CA PRO A 39 -17.84 18.23 -7.58
C PRO A 39 -17.42 19.13 -6.42
N GLY A 40 -16.47 20.01 -6.65
CA GLY A 40 -15.95 21.00 -5.71
C GLY A 40 -15.07 20.48 -4.58
N ALA A 41 -15.27 19.24 -4.09
CA ALA A 41 -14.53 18.68 -2.97
C ALA A 41 -13.52 17.59 -3.38
N GLY A 42 -13.90 16.72 -4.30
CA GLY A 42 -13.08 15.59 -4.71
C GLY A 42 -12.90 14.49 -3.65
N ASP A 43 -11.81 13.77 -3.76
CA ASP A 43 -11.32 12.82 -2.77
C ASP A 43 -10.86 13.57 -1.51
N ASP A 44 -11.19 13.05 -0.33
CA ASP A 44 -10.85 13.67 0.95
C ASP A 44 -9.33 13.94 1.08
N THR A 45 -8.50 13.10 0.46
CA THR A 45 -7.03 13.21 0.49
C THR A 45 -6.51 14.45 -0.25
N ARG A 46 -7.33 15.10 -1.09
CA ARG A 46 -6.97 16.38 -1.70
C ARG A 46 -6.81 17.49 -0.66
N GLY A 47 -7.53 17.38 0.47
CA GLY A 47 -7.45 18.32 1.59
C GLY A 47 -6.46 17.92 2.70
N TRP A 48 -5.76 16.78 2.59
CA TRP A 48 -4.89 16.26 3.65
C TRP A 48 -3.46 16.80 3.56
N GLY A 49 -3.32 18.08 3.54
CA GLY A 49 -2.07 18.82 3.72
C GLY A 49 -2.08 19.63 5.02
N PRO A 50 -0.92 20.20 5.47
CA PRO A 50 0.40 20.04 4.84
C PRO A 50 0.94 18.61 4.96
N PRO A 51 1.93 18.21 4.12
CA PRO A 51 2.63 19.05 3.13
C PRO A 51 1.84 19.19 1.82
N TRP A 52 2.02 20.37 1.20
CA TRP A 52 1.51 20.69 -0.14
C TRP A 52 2.61 20.60 -1.17
N LEU A 53 2.24 20.26 -2.40
CA LEU A 53 3.16 20.36 -3.52
C LEU A 53 3.53 21.83 -3.73
N LYS A 54 4.81 22.12 -4.00
CA LYS A 54 5.29 23.48 -4.26
C LYS A 54 5.17 23.80 -5.76
N ASP A 55 4.85 25.05 -6.06
CA ASP A 55 4.96 25.56 -7.42
C ASP A 55 6.43 25.87 -7.78
N GLU A 56 6.65 26.38 -9.00
CA GLU A 56 7.99 26.72 -9.47
C GLU A 56 8.65 27.88 -8.70
N GLN A 57 7.86 28.68 -7.98
CA GLN A 57 8.31 29.78 -7.13
C GLN A 57 8.54 29.32 -5.68
N GLY A 58 8.24 28.04 -5.35
CA GLY A 58 8.40 27.47 -4.02
C GLY A 58 7.23 27.75 -3.07
N ALA A 59 6.13 28.35 -3.57
CA ALA A 59 4.92 28.57 -2.79
C ALA A 59 4.07 27.26 -2.68
N ASP A 60 3.29 27.16 -1.62
CA ASP A 60 2.36 26.03 -1.46
C ASP A 60 1.23 26.11 -2.50
N THR A 61 0.99 24.99 -3.19
CA THR A 61 -0.20 24.82 -4.03
C THR A 61 -1.37 24.26 -3.22
N SER A 62 -2.53 24.05 -3.85
CA SER A 62 -3.65 23.33 -3.24
C SER A 62 -3.56 21.81 -3.37
N VAL A 63 -2.45 21.26 -3.85
CA VAL A 63 -2.27 19.82 -4.11
C VAL A 63 -1.60 19.15 -2.92
N ALA A 64 -2.34 18.36 -2.16
CA ALA A 64 -1.82 17.62 -1.02
C ALA A 64 -0.93 16.47 -1.46
N ALA A 65 0.23 16.31 -0.80
CA ALA A 65 1.17 15.21 -1.07
C ALA A 65 0.52 13.82 -0.89
N TYR A 66 -0.46 13.70 0.01
CA TYR A 66 -1.17 12.44 0.23
C TYR A 66 -1.95 11.99 -1.02
N TYR A 67 -2.65 12.91 -1.70
CA TYR A 67 -3.37 12.58 -2.93
C TYR A 67 -2.44 12.06 -4.04
N LEU A 68 -1.24 12.61 -4.11
CA LEU A 68 -0.26 12.27 -5.15
C LEU A 68 0.22 10.82 -5.07
N CYS A 69 0.22 10.19 -3.88
CA CYS A 69 0.82 8.87 -3.70
C CYS A 69 0.02 7.73 -4.35
N ALA A 70 -1.27 7.94 -4.67
CA ALA A 70 -2.20 6.87 -5.10
C ALA A 70 -3.01 7.20 -6.37
N ASN A 71 -2.70 8.27 -7.12
CA ASN A 71 -3.59 8.72 -8.19
C ASN A 71 -2.92 9.01 -9.55
N ARG A 72 -1.64 8.65 -9.77
CA ARG A 72 -1.03 8.78 -11.10
C ARG A 72 -1.69 7.83 -12.11
N ASN A 73 -1.57 8.16 -13.37
CA ASN A 73 -2.12 7.41 -14.50
C ASN A 73 -3.66 7.32 -14.52
N LYS A 74 -4.36 8.13 -13.70
CA LYS A 74 -5.83 8.20 -13.69
C LYS A 74 -6.32 9.44 -14.40
N ARG A 75 -7.54 9.36 -14.94
CA ARG A 75 -8.32 10.50 -15.43
C ARG A 75 -9.39 10.84 -14.40
N SER A 76 -9.49 12.11 -13.98
CA SER A 76 -10.49 12.57 -13.00
C SER A 76 -11.71 13.14 -13.71
N ILE A 77 -12.90 12.66 -13.32
CA ILE A 77 -14.19 13.24 -13.67
C ILE A 77 -14.95 13.61 -12.39
N THR A 78 -15.60 14.77 -12.37
CA THR A 78 -16.51 15.12 -11.30
C THR A 78 -17.94 14.66 -11.64
N ILE A 79 -18.61 13.98 -10.71
CA ILE A 79 -20.03 13.60 -10.81
C ILE A 79 -20.65 13.62 -9.40
N ASP A 80 -21.79 14.31 -9.26
CA ASP A 80 -22.61 14.24 -8.05
C ASP A 80 -23.56 13.04 -8.10
N ILE A 81 -23.18 11.94 -7.48
CA ILE A 81 -23.97 10.71 -7.41
C ILE A 81 -25.24 10.85 -6.54
N THR A 82 -25.42 11.93 -5.82
CA THR A 82 -26.66 12.18 -5.07
C THR A 82 -27.79 12.63 -5.97
N GLN A 83 -27.48 13.11 -7.18
CA GLN A 83 -28.44 13.52 -8.20
C GLN A 83 -28.76 12.39 -9.17
N ALA A 84 -30.02 12.27 -9.62
CA ALA A 84 -30.45 11.21 -10.51
C ALA A 84 -29.70 11.20 -11.87
N GLU A 85 -29.36 12.39 -12.40
CA GLU A 85 -28.56 12.49 -13.64
C GLU A 85 -27.12 12.00 -13.40
N GLY A 86 -26.51 12.33 -12.27
CA GLY A 86 -25.18 11.82 -11.90
C GLY A 86 -25.15 10.31 -11.76
N GLN A 87 -26.19 9.71 -11.14
CA GLN A 87 -26.37 8.26 -11.09
C GLN A 87 -26.47 7.64 -12.48
N ALA A 88 -27.23 8.27 -13.38
CA ALA A 88 -27.35 7.82 -14.75
C ALA A 88 -26.01 7.86 -15.51
N LEU A 89 -25.22 8.91 -15.31
CA LEU A 89 -23.86 9.00 -15.90
C LEU A 89 -22.95 7.89 -15.38
N VAL A 90 -22.92 7.62 -14.07
CA VAL A 90 -22.11 6.54 -13.51
C VAL A 90 -22.56 5.17 -14.03
N ARG A 91 -23.86 4.89 -14.14
CA ARG A 91 -24.36 3.64 -14.74
C ARG A 91 -23.91 3.48 -16.19
N ARG A 92 -23.94 4.56 -16.98
CA ARG A 92 -23.45 4.53 -18.37
C ARG A 92 -21.94 4.28 -18.44
N LEU A 93 -21.15 4.90 -17.56
CA LEU A 93 -19.72 4.63 -17.47
C LEU A 93 -19.44 3.19 -17.04
N ALA A 94 -20.19 2.63 -16.09
CA ALA A 94 -20.07 1.25 -15.66
C ALA A 94 -20.43 0.24 -16.76
N ALA A 95 -21.39 0.57 -17.62
CA ALA A 95 -21.73 -0.26 -18.79
C ALA A 95 -20.57 -0.40 -19.79
N GLU A 96 -19.71 0.63 -19.88
CA GLU A 96 -18.53 0.70 -20.74
C GLU A 96 -17.23 0.30 -20.01
N SER A 97 -17.32 -0.17 -18.75
CA SER A 97 -16.16 -0.49 -17.91
C SER A 97 -16.05 -1.99 -17.65
N ASP A 98 -14.82 -2.47 -17.48
CA ASP A 98 -14.51 -3.85 -17.12
C ASP A 98 -14.55 -4.08 -15.62
N VAL A 99 -14.17 -3.04 -14.85
CA VAL A 99 -13.99 -3.10 -13.40
C VAL A 99 -14.61 -1.87 -12.75
N VAL A 100 -15.30 -2.07 -11.63
CA VAL A 100 -15.68 -1.02 -10.68
C VAL A 100 -14.92 -1.24 -9.38
N LEU A 101 -14.29 -0.18 -8.87
CA LEU A 101 -13.70 -0.14 -7.53
C LEU A 101 -14.50 0.85 -6.68
N GLU A 102 -14.89 0.45 -5.48
CA GLU A 102 -15.56 1.36 -4.54
C GLU A 102 -15.19 1.02 -3.08
N ASN A 103 -15.34 1.99 -2.18
CA ASN A 103 -15.13 1.80 -0.74
C ASN A 103 -16.15 2.57 0.12
N PHE A 104 -17.39 2.56 -0.32
CA PHE A 104 -18.50 3.11 0.45
C PHE A 104 -18.88 2.17 1.60
N LYS A 105 -19.68 2.67 2.54
CA LYS A 105 -20.27 1.83 3.59
C LYS A 105 -21.13 0.76 2.96
N VAL A 106 -21.20 -0.42 3.58
CA VAL A 106 -22.09 -1.51 3.17
C VAL A 106 -23.49 -1.01 2.88
N GLY A 107 -24.01 -1.32 1.67
CA GLY A 107 -25.29 -0.86 1.18
C GLY A 107 -25.36 0.62 0.79
N GLY A 108 -24.31 1.39 0.96
CA GLY A 108 -24.32 2.84 0.69
C GLY A 108 -24.58 3.22 -0.76
N LEU A 109 -24.16 2.41 -1.72
CA LEU A 109 -24.39 2.65 -3.14
C LEU A 109 -25.72 2.10 -3.65
N ALA A 110 -26.37 1.18 -2.92
CA ALA A 110 -27.67 0.61 -3.31
C ALA A 110 -28.77 1.68 -3.44
N GLN A 111 -28.78 2.68 -2.55
CA GLN A 111 -29.74 3.79 -2.61
C GLN A 111 -29.64 4.62 -3.90
N TYR A 112 -28.49 4.55 -4.58
CA TYR A 112 -28.21 5.25 -5.85
C TYR A 112 -28.33 4.34 -7.08
N GLY A 113 -28.61 3.02 -6.88
CA GLY A 113 -28.60 2.03 -7.95
C GLY A 113 -27.21 1.87 -8.58
N LEU A 114 -26.16 1.95 -7.76
CA LEU A 114 -24.75 1.84 -8.14
C LEU A 114 -24.05 0.68 -7.42
N ASP A 115 -24.80 -0.17 -6.75
CA ASP A 115 -24.36 -1.43 -6.17
C ASP A 115 -24.15 -2.51 -7.25
N TYR A 116 -23.55 -3.62 -6.84
CA TYR A 116 -23.22 -4.70 -7.78
C TYR A 116 -24.43 -5.22 -8.56
N ASP A 117 -25.57 -5.51 -7.90
CA ASP A 117 -26.74 -6.08 -8.55
C ASP A 117 -27.32 -5.12 -9.59
N SER A 118 -27.38 -3.83 -9.28
CA SER A 118 -27.83 -2.78 -10.19
C SER A 118 -26.90 -2.62 -11.39
N LEU A 119 -25.58 -2.66 -11.19
CA LEU A 119 -24.62 -2.49 -12.28
C LEU A 119 -24.42 -3.77 -13.09
N LYS A 120 -24.52 -4.95 -12.47
CA LYS A 120 -24.52 -6.24 -13.17
C LYS A 120 -25.67 -6.36 -14.16
N ALA A 121 -26.83 -5.76 -13.86
CA ALA A 121 -28.00 -5.77 -14.76
C ALA A 121 -27.72 -5.04 -16.10
N VAL A 122 -26.82 -4.02 -16.08
CA VAL A 122 -26.44 -3.28 -17.30
C VAL A 122 -25.12 -3.82 -17.90
N ASN A 123 -24.29 -4.49 -17.11
CA ASN A 123 -23.05 -5.11 -17.58
C ASN A 123 -22.79 -6.44 -16.86
N PRO A 124 -23.28 -7.58 -17.37
CA PRO A 124 -23.09 -8.89 -16.75
C PRO A 124 -21.62 -9.36 -16.69
N ARG A 125 -20.73 -8.71 -17.45
CA ARG A 125 -19.29 -8.98 -17.47
C ARG A 125 -18.49 -8.17 -16.44
N LEU A 126 -19.16 -7.31 -15.68
CA LEU A 126 -18.54 -6.38 -14.76
C LEU A 126 -17.87 -7.12 -13.58
N VAL A 127 -16.60 -6.83 -13.34
CA VAL A 127 -15.90 -7.18 -12.10
C VAL A 127 -16.10 -6.02 -11.12
N TYR A 128 -16.75 -6.29 -10.01
CA TYR A 128 -17.09 -5.27 -9.01
C TYR A 128 -16.33 -5.56 -7.70
N CYS A 129 -15.41 -4.67 -7.30
CA CYS A 129 -14.63 -4.81 -6.06
C CYS A 129 -15.09 -3.77 -5.04
N SER A 130 -15.72 -4.25 -3.99
CA SER A 130 -16.12 -3.45 -2.82
C SER A 130 -15.11 -3.62 -1.70
N ILE A 131 -14.50 -2.51 -1.28
CA ILE A 131 -13.49 -2.48 -0.22
C ILE A 131 -14.10 -1.87 1.03
N THR A 132 -14.20 -2.64 2.11
CA THR A 132 -14.81 -2.20 3.37
C THR A 132 -13.88 -2.46 4.56
N GLY A 133 -14.22 -1.93 5.71
CA GLY A 133 -13.44 -2.17 6.93
C GLY A 133 -13.54 -3.61 7.43
N PHE A 134 -14.74 -4.22 7.31
CA PHE A 134 -15.05 -5.47 8.02
C PHE A 134 -15.77 -6.53 7.17
N GLY A 135 -15.91 -6.31 5.86
CA GLY A 135 -16.66 -7.19 4.96
C GLY A 135 -18.13 -6.82 4.86
N GLN A 136 -18.83 -7.50 3.95
CA GLN A 136 -20.23 -7.22 3.63
C GLN A 136 -21.21 -7.87 4.61
N ASP A 137 -20.77 -8.82 5.39
CA ASP A 137 -21.56 -9.54 6.40
C ASP A 137 -20.89 -9.57 7.78
N GLY A 138 -21.52 -10.29 8.71
CA GLY A 138 -21.02 -10.41 10.08
C GLY A 138 -21.35 -9.20 10.98
N PRO A 139 -20.99 -9.30 12.28
CA PRO A 139 -21.46 -8.35 13.29
C PRO A 139 -20.86 -6.94 13.14
N TYR A 140 -19.80 -6.77 12.37
CA TYR A 140 -19.12 -5.49 12.19
C TYR A 140 -19.34 -4.86 10.81
N ALA A 141 -20.08 -5.50 9.91
CA ALA A 141 -20.34 -5.00 8.57
C ALA A 141 -20.85 -3.53 8.52
N PRO A 142 -21.73 -3.06 9.43
CA PRO A 142 -22.19 -1.67 9.41
C PRO A 142 -21.16 -0.63 9.90
N ARG A 143 -20.03 -1.10 10.47
CA ARG A 143 -19.04 -0.19 11.07
C ARG A 143 -18.14 0.42 10.00
N ALA A 144 -17.78 1.69 10.21
CA ALA A 144 -16.70 2.30 9.43
C ALA A 144 -15.36 1.72 9.86
N GLY A 145 -14.49 1.40 8.88
CA GLY A 145 -13.13 0.95 9.10
C GLY A 145 -12.13 1.93 8.49
N TYR A 146 -11.08 2.23 9.25
CA TYR A 146 -9.91 2.97 8.80
C TYR A 146 -8.65 2.19 9.18
N ASP A 147 -7.58 2.34 8.41
CA ASP A 147 -6.31 1.63 8.60
C ASP A 147 -5.89 1.53 10.07
N PHE A 148 -5.81 2.65 10.78
CA PHE A 148 -5.34 2.68 12.17
C PHE A 148 -6.23 1.85 13.11
N LEU A 149 -7.55 1.95 12.95
CA LEU A 149 -8.50 1.14 13.71
C LEU A 149 -8.29 -0.36 13.43
N ILE A 150 -8.09 -0.71 12.17
CA ILE A 150 -7.90 -2.10 11.75
C ILE A 150 -6.53 -2.64 12.19
N GLN A 151 -5.46 -1.85 12.17
CA GLN A 151 -4.18 -2.25 12.77
C GLN A 151 -4.32 -2.63 14.25
N GLY A 152 -5.19 -1.90 14.99
CA GLY A 152 -5.53 -2.21 16.38
C GLY A 152 -6.36 -3.48 16.52
N LEU A 153 -7.52 -3.53 15.86
CA LEU A 153 -8.47 -4.65 15.95
C LEU A 153 -7.92 -5.93 15.31
N GLY A 154 -7.18 -5.82 14.24
CA GLY A 154 -6.58 -6.94 13.50
C GLY A 154 -5.28 -7.47 14.10
N GLY A 155 -4.89 -7.03 15.31
CA GLY A 155 -3.79 -7.61 16.07
C GLY A 155 -2.39 -7.10 15.74
N LEU A 156 -2.18 -6.32 14.66
CA LEU A 156 -0.84 -5.83 14.27
C LEU A 156 -0.20 -4.98 15.37
N MET A 157 -0.95 -4.10 16.01
CA MET A 157 -0.43 -3.26 17.10
C MET A 157 -0.08 -4.06 18.35
N SER A 158 -0.69 -5.21 18.58
CA SER A 158 -0.37 -6.06 19.73
C SER A 158 1.04 -6.65 19.67
N ILE A 159 1.60 -6.77 18.48
CA ILE A 159 2.94 -7.34 18.20
C ILE A 159 3.96 -6.30 17.75
N THR A 160 3.53 -5.04 17.53
CA THR A 160 4.37 -3.93 17.07
C THR A 160 4.60 -2.94 18.20
N GLY A 161 5.85 -2.57 18.45
CA GLY A 161 6.26 -1.65 19.50
C GLY A 161 7.30 -2.26 20.44
N ARG A 162 7.77 -1.47 21.42
CA ARG A 162 8.71 -1.92 22.44
C ARG A 162 8.05 -2.87 23.43
N PRO A 163 8.82 -3.79 24.05
CA PRO A 163 8.33 -4.67 25.10
C PRO A 163 7.64 -3.91 26.24
N ASP A 164 6.63 -4.54 26.84
CA ASP A 164 6.02 -3.99 28.05
C ASP A 164 7.05 -3.96 29.19
N GLY A 165 7.04 -2.88 29.97
CA GLY A 165 7.98 -2.68 31.07
C GLY A 165 9.28 -1.97 30.68
N GLU A 166 9.57 -1.76 29.40
CA GLU A 166 10.64 -0.90 28.92
C GLU A 166 10.16 0.55 28.79
N GLU A 167 11.08 1.52 28.88
CA GLU A 167 10.77 2.92 28.62
C GLU A 167 10.24 3.11 27.19
N GLY A 168 9.05 3.72 27.06
CA GLY A 168 8.34 3.84 25.79
C GLY A 168 7.70 2.52 25.32
N GLY A 169 7.56 1.52 26.19
CA GLY A 169 6.84 0.27 25.91
C GLY A 169 5.36 0.50 25.64
N GLY A 170 4.79 -0.32 24.74
CA GLY A 170 3.36 -0.27 24.39
C GLY A 170 3.08 -0.55 22.93
N PRO A 171 1.79 -0.74 22.59
CA PRO A 171 1.35 -0.96 21.22
C PRO A 171 1.63 0.26 20.33
N MET A 172 2.17 0.02 19.14
CA MET A 172 2.44 1.05 18.14
C MET A 172 1.86 0.66 16.78
N LYS A 173 1.30 1.64 16.05
CA LYS A 173 0.97 1.42 14.65
C LYS A 173 2.23 1.48 13.77
N VAL A 174 2.17 0.88 12.60
CA VAL A 174 3.18 1.09 11.56
C VAL A 174 3.11 2.53 11.04
N GLY A 175 4.24 3.11 10.67
CA GLY A 175 4.34 4.52 10.26
C GLY A 175 3.57 4.91 9.00
N VAL A 176 3.24 3.94 8.15
CA VAL A 176 2.37 4.10 6.97
C VAL A 176 1.02 3.43 7.22
N ALA A 177 0.01 3.77 6.42
CA ALA A 177 -1.29 3.09 6.42
C ALA A 177 -1.15 1.70 5.75
N LEU A 178 -0.48 0.78 6.47
CA LEU A 178 -0.02 -0.49 5.93
C LEU A 178 -1.18 -1.40 5.54
N THR A 179 -2.24 -1.43 6.34
CA THR A 179 -3.43 -2.25 6.05
C THR A 179 -4.13 -1.79 4.77
N ASP A 180 -4.25 -0.47 4.56
CA ASP A 180 -4.79 0.07 3.30
C ASP A 180 -3.96 -0.34 2.09
N ILE A 181 -2.63 -0.21 2.17
CA ILE A 181 -1.71 -0.58 1.08
C ILE A 181 -1.83 -2.07 0.77
N LEU A 182 -1.80 -2.94 1.79
CA LEU A 182 -1.95 -4.38 1.62
C LEU A 182 -3.33 -4.73 1.04
N THR A 183 -4.40 -4.05 1.49
CA THR A 183 -5.74 -4.23 0.94
C THR A 183 -5.81 -3.85 -0.53
N GLY A 184 -5.17 -2.75 -0.93
CA GLY A 184 -5.04 -2.35 -2.33
C GLY A 184 -4.30 -3.40 -3.18
N LEU A 185 -3.24 -4.03 -2.63
CA LEU A 185 -2.53 -5.13 -3.28
C LEU A 185 -3.43 -6.37 -3.44
N TYR A 186 -4.13 -6.78 -2.38
CA TYR A 186 -5.07 -7.92 -2.45
C TYR A 186 -6.24 -7.64 -3.40
N ALA A 187 -6.79 -6.43 -3.38
CA ALA A 187 -7.85 -6.02 -4.30
C ALA A 187 -7.38 -6.09 -5.76
N THR A 188 -6.17 -5.60 -6.06
CA THR A 188 -5.58 -5.73 -7.40
C THR A 188 -5.44 -7.19 -7.83
N ASN A 189 -4.91 -8.06 -6.95
CA ASN A 189 -4.79 -9.49 -7.24
C ASN A 189 -6.16 -10.15 -7.49
N ALA A 190 -7.17 -9.83 -6.67
CA ALA A 190 -8.52 -10.35 -6.82
C ALA A 190 -9.17 -9.89 -8.14
N VAL A 191 -8.99 -8.61 -8.51
CA VAL A 191 -9.46 -8.06 -9.79
C VAL A 191 -8.80 -8.78 -10.97
N LEU A 192 -7.47 -8.98 -10.94
CA LEU A 192 -6.76 -9.71 -12.01
C LEU A 192 -7.24 -11.16 -12.12
N ALA A 193 -7.47 -11.85 -11.00
CA ALA A 193 -8.04 -13.20 -10.99
C ALA A 193 -9.48 -13.23 -11.55
N ALA A 194 -10.30 -12.24 -11.20
CA ALA A 194 -11.66 -12.12 -11.70
C ALA A 194 -11.72 -11.82 -13.21
N LEU A 195 -10.81 -10.98 -13.72
CA LEU A 195 -10.65 -10.72 -15.15
C LEU A 195 -10.22 -12.00 -15.90
N ALA A 196 -9.26 -12.74 -15.37
CA ALA A 196 -8.83 -14.02 -15.95
C ALA A 196 -9.95 -15.08 -15.96
N TRP A 197 -10.81 -15.09 -14.95
CA TRP A 197 -12.02 -15.93 -14.93
C TRP A 197 -13.06 -15.46 -15.98
N ARG A 198 -13.31 -14.16 -16.04
CA ARG A 198 -14.23 -13.55 -17.00
C ARG A 198 -13.86 -13.87 -18.44
N ASP A 199 -12.58 -13.89 -18.76
CA ASP A 199 -12.11 -14.20 -20.12
C ASP A 199 -12.44 -15.65 -20.54
N LYS A 200 -12.64 -16.55 -19.58
CA LYS A 200 -13.02 -17.94 -19.81
C LYS A 200 -14.53 -18.17 -19.73
N SER A 201 -15.19 -17.57 -18.75
CA SER A 201 -16.61 -17.79 -18.47
C SER A 201 -17.55 -16.87 -19.25
N GLY A 202 -17.05 -15.68 -19.63
CA GLY A 202 -17.87 -14.60 -20.17
C GLY A 202 -18.57 -13.77 -19.08
N GLU A 203 -18.47 -14.13 -17.81
CA GLU A 203 -19.19 -13.51 -16.70
C GLU A 203 -18.23 -12.79 -15.75
N GLY A 204 -18.64 -11.60 -15.29
CA GLY A 204 -17.99 -10.88 -14.19
C GLY A 204 -18.35 -11.46 -12.83
N GLN A 205 -17.83 -10.85 -11.76
CA GLN A 205 -18.15 -11.28 -10.39
C GLN A 205 -17.98 -10.15 -9.38
N TYR A 206 -18.58 -10.35 -8.21
CA TYR A 206 -18.41 -9.51 -7.03
C TYR A 206 -17.20 -9.92 -6.22
N ILE A 207 -16.43 -8.95 -5.73
CA ILE A 207 -15.30 -9.14 -4.82
C ILE A 207 -15.59 -8.37 -3.53
N ASP A 208 -15.77 -9.09 -2.44
CA ASP A 208 -15.80 -8.53 -1.08
C ASP A 208 -14.38 -8.50 -0.54
N MET A 209 -13.84 -7.30 -0.28
CA MET A 209 -12.48 -7.09 0.18
C MET A 209 -12.51 -6.33 1.52
N ALA A 210 -12.25 -7.04 2.61
CA ALA A 210 -12.26 -6.46 3.95
C ALA A 210 -10.84 -6.12 4.44
N LEU A 211 -10.65 -4.91 4.95
CA LEU A 211 -9.38 -4.50 5.57
C LEU A 211 -9.01 -5.43 6.72
N LEU A 212 -9.99 -5.83 7.55
CA LEU A 212 -9.74 -6.73 8.68
C LEU A 212 -9.22 -8.10 8.24
N ASP A 213 -9.82 -8.69 7.20
CA ASP A 213 -9.44 -10.00 6.69
C ASP A 213 -8.01 -9.98 6.14
N VAL A 214 -7.69 -8.91 5.37
CA VAL A 214 -6.33 -8.69 4.86
C VAL A 214 -5.35 -8.52 6.02
N GLN A 215 -5.69 -7.72 7.04
CA GLN A 215 -4.81 -7.52 8.19
C GLN A 215 -4.55 -8.83 8.92
N VAL A 216 -5.57 -9.65 9.17
CA VAL A 216 -5.42 -10.96 9.83
C VAL A 216 -4.58 -11.91 8.99
N ALA A 217 -4.80 -11.97 7.68
CA ALA A 217 -3.99 -12.77 6.75
C ALA A 217 -2.51 -12.36 6.77
N CYS A 218 -2.23 -11.06 6.94
CA CYS A 218 -0.88 -10.52 6.96
C CYS A 218 -0.14 -10.66 8.30
N LEU A 219 -0.75 -11.22 9.34
CA LEU A 219 -0.05 -11.56 10.59
C LEU A 219 0.94 -12.73 10.42
N ALA A 220 0.84 -13.48 9.35
CA ALA A 220 1.81 -14.49 8.90
C ALA A 220 2.32 -15.43 10.01
N ASN A 221 3.64 -15.43 10.28
CA ASN A 221 4.27 -16.29 11.28
C ASN A 221 3.80 -15.99 12.72
N GLN A 222 3.39 -14.77 13.04
CA GLN A 222 2.87 -14.44 14.38
C GLN A 222 1.50 -15.09 14.62
N ALA A 223 0.61 -15.05 13.63
CA ALA A 223 -0.63 -15.81 13.67
C ALA A 223 -0.36 -17.33 13.76
N GLY A 224 0.62 -17.84 12.97
CA GLY A 224 1.06 -19.22 13.03
C GLY A 224 1.55 -19.63 14.43
N ASN A 225 2.34 -18.79 15.07
CA ASN A 225 2.82 -19.03 16.44
C ASN A 225 1.65 -19.12 17.43
N TYR A 226 0.68 -18.20 17.34
CA TYR A 226 -0.51 -18.24 18.19
C TYR A 226 -1.36 -19.50 17.96
N LEU A 227 -1.68 -19.79 16.70
CA LEU A 227 -2.53 -20.95 16.36
C LEU A 227 -1.89 -22.30 16.74
N ALA A 228 -0.56 -22.38 16.70
CA ALA A 228 0.17 -23.58 17.08
C ALA A 228 0.28 -23.79 18.60
N THR A 229 0.23 -22.70 19.39
CA THR A 229 0.56 -22.76 20.82
C THR A 229 -0.57 -22.31 21.74
N GLY A 230 -1.55 -21.55 21.24
CA GLY A 230 -2.57 -20.87 22.04
C GLY A 230 -2.05 -19.66 22.84
N HIS A 231 -0.77 -19.30 22.70
CA HIS A 231 -0.16 -18.18 23.42
C HIS A 231 -0.02 -16.96 22.51
N SER A 232 -0.62 -15.85 22.92
CA SER A 232 -0.49 -14.58 22.20
C SER A 232 0.97 -14.11 22.19
N PRO A 233 1.53 -13.80 20.99
CA PRO A 233 2.85 -13.23 20.88
C PRO A 233 2.94 -11.88 21.62
N GLN A 234 4.12 -11.62 22.18
CA GLN A 234 4.42 -10.35 22.84
C GLN A 234 5.19 -9.43 21.89
N ARG A 235 5.19 -8.15 22.20
CA ARG A 235 6.05 -7.17 21.51
C ARG A 235 7.52 -7.42 21.88
N LEU A 236 8.36 -7.46 20.86
CA LEU A 236 9.80 -7.71 20.99
C LEU A 236 10.65 -6.56 20.43
N GLY A 237 10.05 -5.37 20.24
CA GLY A 237 10.73 -4.28 19.51
C GLY A 237 11.04 -4.73 18.09
N ASN A 238 12.31 -4.59 17.70
CA ASN A 238 12.80 -5.02 16.39
C ASN A 238 13.23 -6.49 16.34
N ALA A 239 13.15 -7.24 17.46
CA ALA A 239 13.64 -8.60 17.50
C ALA A 239 12.66 -9.59 16.85
N HIS A 240 13.21 -10.50 16.02
CA HIS A 240 12.44 -11.57 15.42
C HIS A 240 12.06 -12.65 16.45
N PRO A 241 10.80 -13.15 16.48
CA PRO A 241 10.38 -14.12 17.49
C PRO A 241 11.07 -15.47 17.37
N ASN A 242 11.35 -15.94 16.15
CA ASN A 242 11.79 -17.30 15.85
C ASN A 242 13.25 -17.41 15.38
N ILE A 243 13.96 -16.29 15.19
CA ILE A 243 15.33 -16.25 14.67
C ILE A 243 16.17 -15.31 15.54
N VAL A 244 17.38 -15.75 15.95
CA VAL A 244 18.29 -14.97 16.82
C VAL A 244 19.75 -15.18 16.41
N PRO A 245 20.56 -14.09 16.31
CA PRO A 245 20.17 -12.68 16.36
C PRO A 245 19.55 -12.20 15.05
N TYR A 246 18.42 -11.51 15.13
CA TYR A 246 17.75 -10.88 14.00
C TYR A 246 17.01 -9.64 14.53
N GLN A 247 17.71 -8.51 14.58
CA GLN A 247 17.24 -7.24 15.14
C GLN A 247 18.25 -6.10 14.88
N ASP A 248 17.97 -4.92 15.41
CA ASP A 248 18.94 -3.83 15.48
C ASP A 248 19.95 -4.02 16.62
N PHE A 249 21.17 -3.55 16.38
CA PHE A 249 22.25 -3.53 17.35
C PHE A 249 22.89 -2.14 17.41
N PRO A 250 23.22 -1.65 18.61
CA PRO A 250 23.99 -0.41 18.74
C PRO A 250 25.40 -0.60 18.20
N THR A 251 25.93 0.44 17.59
CA THR A 251 27.31 0.56 17.11
C THR A 251 27.98 1.75 17.81
N ALA A 252 29.24 2.03 17.52
CA ALA A 252 29.94 3.18 18.11
C ALA A 252 29.32 4.54 17.75
N ASP A 253 28.61 4.63 16.62
CA ASP A 253 28.07 5.88 16.05
C ASP A 253 26.56 5.84 15.72
N GLY A 254 25.87 4.75 16.09
CA GLY A 254 24.45 4.62 15.79
C GLY A 254 23.92 3.21 15.96
N TYR A 255 23.27 2.69 14.91
CA TYR A 255 22.65 1.35 14.90
C TYR A 255 22.86 0.67 13.56
N MET A 256 23.02 -0.66 13.58
CA MET A 256 22.93 -1.51 12.39
C MET A 256 21.82 -2.56 12.53
N ILE A 257 21.22 -2.95 11.42
CA ILE A 257 20.41 -4.18 11.34
C ILE A 257 21.36 -5.37 11.18
N LEU A 258 21.19 -6.41 12.00
CA LEU A 258 21.86 -7.69 11.85
C LEU A 258 20.82 -8.78 11.68
N ALA A 259 20.85 -9.47 10.53
CA ALA A 259 19.82 -10.43 10.13
C ALA A 259 20.43 -11.83 9.90
N ILE A 260 20.84 -12.49 10.97
CA ILE A 260 21.47 -13.81 10.92
C ILE A 260 20.39 -14.91 10.82
N GLY A 261 20.27 -15.52 9.64
CA GLY A 261 19.25 -16.52 9.33
C GLY A 261 19.67 -17.98 9.58
N ASN A 262 20.96 -18.27 9.81
CA ASN A 262 21.45 -19.64 10.03
C ASN A 262 22.73 -19.68 10.89
N ASP A 263 23.10 -20.91 11.33
CA ASP A 263 24.20 -21.11 12.26
C ASP A 263 25.58 -20.78 11.63
N GLY A 264 25.73 -21.00 10.32
CA GLY A 264 26.97 -20.64 9.60
C GLY A 264 27.18 -19.11 9.53
N GLN A 265 26.13 -18.33 9.35
CA GLN A 265 26.20 -16.86 9.42
C GLN A 265 26.52 -16.40 10.84
N PHE A 266 25.95 -17.05 11.86
CA PHE A 266 26.28 -16.77 13.26
C PHE A 266 27.74 -17.01 13.58
N ALA A 267 28.31 -18.13 13.12
CA ALA A 267 29.74 -18.43 13.31
C ALA A 267 30.64 -17.38 12.64
N ARG A 268 30.33 -16.96 11.42
CA ARG A 268 31.08 -15.89 10.72
C ARG A 268 31.02 -14.56 11.46
N PHE A 269 29.83 -14.19 11.93
CA PHE A 269 29.65 -12.99 12.73
C PHE A 269 30.48 -13.04 14.03
N CYS A 270 30.43 -14.14 14.79
CA CYS A 270 31.18 -14.31 16.03
C CYS A 270 32.70 -14.21 15.79
N ALA A 271 33.21 -14.80 14.72
CA ALA A 271 34.59 -14.69 14.32
C ALA A 271 34.99 -13.24 14.01
N ALA A 272 34.18 -12.54 13.20
CA ALA A 272 34.40 -11.12 12.87
C ALA A 272 34.32 -10.20 14.08
N ALA A 273 33.48 -10.56 15.06
CA ALA A 273 33.34 -9.84 16.31
C ALA A 273 34.41 -10.20 17.37
N GLY A 274 35.40 -11.02 17.06
CA GLY A 274 36.46 -11.44 17.99
C GLY A 274 35.98 -12.37 19.10
N ALA A 275 34.82 -13.02 18.95
CA ALA A 275 34.21 -13.89 19.95
C ALA A 275 33.80 -15.27 19.36
N PRO A 276 34.74 -16.00 18.69
CA PRO A 276 34.41 -17.25 18.00
C PRO A 276 33.87 -18.33 18.93
N GLN A 277 34.19 -18.29 20.23
CA GLN A 277 33.70 -19.23 21.25
C GLN A 277 32.17 -19.19 21.41
N LEU A 278 31.49 -18.09 21.08
CA LEU A 278 30.02 -18.01 21.14
C LEU A 278 29.36 -18.93 20.14
N ALA A 279 30.02 -19.19 19.00
CA ALA A 279 29.47 -20.08 17.97
C ALA A 279 29.53 -21.57 18.36
N THR A 280 30.38 -21.94 19.28
CA THR A 280 30.58 -23.32 19.78
C THR A 280 29.96 -23.56 21.15
N ASP A 281 29.47 -22.52 21.82
CA ASP A 281 28.77 -22.63 23.10
C ASP A 281 27.42 -23.31 22.86
N GLU A 282 27.16 -24.42 23.57
CA GLU A 282 25.91 -25.21 23.42
C GLU A 282 24.63 -24.37 23.59
N ARG A 283 24.71 -23.28 24.36
CA ARG A 283 23.60 -22.34 24.56
C ARG A 283 23.29 -21.51 23.30
N PHE A 284 24.24 -21.43 22.32
CA PHE A 284 24.14 -20.51 21.19
C PHE A 284 24.46 -21.18 19.84
N ALA A 285 24.96 -22.39 19.82
CA ALA A 285 25.44 -23.08 18.63
C ALA A 285 24.34 -23.28 17.55
N THR A 286 23.09 -23.43 17.97
CA THR A 286 21.96 -23.57 17.03
C THR A 286 20.95 -22.44 17.17
N ASN A 287 20.20 -22.15 16.11
CA ASN A 287 19.14 -21.12 16.18
C ASN A 287 18.15 -21.41 17.32
N ARG A 288 17.72 -22.68 17.49
CA ARG A 288 16.84 -23.07 18.59
C ARG A 288 17.43 -22.71 19.96
N ALA A 289 18.71 -23.02 20.18
CA ALA A 289 19.39 -22.68 21.42
C ALA A 289 19.48 -21.16 21.63
N ARG A 290 19.77 -20.40 20.58
CA ARG A 290 19.82 -18.93 20.62
C ARG A 290 18.46 -18.32 20.93
N VAL A 291 17.37 -18.84 20.35
CA VAL A 291 16.00 -18.37 20.66
C VAL A 291 15.67 -18.56 22.14
N VAL A 292 15.97 -19.72 22.70
CA VAL A 292 15.75 -20.01 24.13
C VAL A 292 16.61 -19.13 25.03
N ASN A 293 17.86 -18.89 24.64
CA ASN A 293 18.84 -18.16 25.46
C ASN A 293 19.04 -16.69 25.00
N ARG A 294 18.05 -16.10 24.30
CA ARG A 294 18.18 -14.74 23.74
C ARG A 294 18.50 -13.68 24.79
N THR A 295 17.91 -13.79 25.97
CA THR A 295 18.12 -12.84 27.08
C THR A 295 19.57 -12.83 27.58
N THR A 296 20.29 -13.94 27.41
CA THR A 296 21.73 -14.05 27.73
C THR A 296 22.58 -13.60 26.54
N LEU A 297 22.25 -14.02 25.33
CA LEU A 297 23.06 -13.80 24.16
C LEU A 297 23.06 -12.32 23.71
N ILE A 298 21.89 -11.70 23.60
CA ILE A 298 21.75 -10.34 23.03
C ILE A 298 22.60 -9.29 23.77
N PRO A 299 22.62 -9.24 25.12
CA PRO A 299 23.52 -8.33 25.85
C PRO A 299 25.00 -8.54 25.56
N LEU A 300 25.44 -9.79 25.34
CA LEU A 300 26.82 -10.09 24.96
C LEU A 300 27.14 -9.53 23.57
N LEU A 301 26.26 -9.75 22.61
CA LEU A 301 26.47 -9.24 21.25
C LEU A 301 26.46 -7.70 21.21
N LYS A 302 25.57 -7.04 21.95
CA LYS A 302 25.56 -5.56 22.05
C LYS A 302 26.88 -4.99 22.54
N LYS A 303 27.57 -5.65 23.46
CA LYS A 303 28.90 -5.22 23.93
C LYS A 303 29.97 -5.32 22.85
N LEU A 304 29.86 -6.25 21.94
CA LEU A 304 30.79 -6.41 20.81
C LEU A 304 30.52 -5.40 19.69
N THR A 305 29.22 -5.12 19.43
CA THR A 305 28.87 -4.28 18.31
C THR A 305 29.14 -2.80 18.51
N ILE A 306 29.14 -2.30 19.76
CA ILE A 306 29.46 -0.88 20.07
C ILE A 306 30.93 -0.52 19.86
N GLU A 307 31.84 -1.48 19.63
CA GLU A 307 33.28 -1.24 19.49
C GLU A 307 33.68 -0.71 18.11
N ARG A 308 32.77 -0.77 17.10
CA ARG A 308 33.02 -0.30 15.74
C ARG A 308 31.86 0.56 15.23
N SER A 309 32.17 1.43 14.27
CA SER A 309 31.15 2.21 13.56
C SER A 309 30.21 1.33 12.73
N THR A 310 29.04 1.85 12.39
CA THR A 310 28.07 1.21 11.51
C THR A 310 28.68 0.85 10.16
N ALA A 311 29.43 1.79 9.57
CA ALA A 311 30.06 1.58 8.26
C ALA A 311 31.12 0.45 8.29
N GLU A 312 31.95 0.40 9.34
CA GLU A 312 32.96 -0.66 9.50
C GLU A 312 32.32 -2.04 9.67
N TRP A 313 31.23 -2.13 10.46
CA TRP A 313 30.49 -3.38 10.61
C TRP A 313 29.90 -3.84 9.28
N ILE A 314 29.22 -2.96 8.56
CA ILE A 314 28.58 -3.30 7.29
C ILE A 314 29.62 -3.82 6.29
N ALA A 315 30.73 -3.07 6.08
CA ALA A 315 31.79 -3.49 5.17
C ALA A 315 32.38 -4.85 5.54
N THR A 316 32.59 -5.12 6.84
CA THR A 316 33.14 -6.38 7.33
C THR A 316 32.16 -7.54 7.10
N LEU A 317 30.89 -7.36 7.43
CA LEU A 317 29.89 -8.42 7.43
C LEU A 317 29.38 -8.75 6.00
N GLU A 318 29.27 -7.76 5.13
CA GLU A 318 28.97 -7.97 3.70
C GLU A 318 30.03 -8.83 3.01
N ALA A 319 31.33 -8.55 3.26
CA ALA A 319 32.45 -9.36 2.74
C ALA A 319 32.39 -10.82 3.20
N LEU A 320 31.74 -11.10 4.32
CA LEU A 320 31.54 -12.43 4.89
C LEU A 320 30.18 -13.04 4.55
N ALA A 321 29.39 -12.42 3.68
CA ALA A 321 28.02 -12.82 3.36
C ALA A 321 27.13 -13.02 4.61
N VAL A 322 27.23 -12.10 5.58
CA VAL A 322 26.35 -11.98 6.73
C VAL A 322 25.42 -10.81 6.50
N PRO A 323 24.10 -11.01 6.37
CA PRO A 323 23.16 -9.95 6.08
C PRO A 323 23.13 -8.89 7.19
N CYS A 324 23.39 -7.65 6.81
CA CYS A 324 23.39 -6.48 7.70
C CYS A 324 23.07 -5.22 6.88
N GLY A 325 22.80 -4.11 7.55
CA GLY A 325 22.57 -2.85 6.87
C GLY A 325 22.29 -1.70 7.84
N PRO A 326 22.28 -0.46 7.35
CA PRO A 326 21.92 0.72 8.13
C PRO A 326 20.40 0.83 8.33
N ILE A 327 19.99 1.72 9.23
CA ILE A 327 18.61 2.19 9.32
C ILE A 327 18.55 3.55 8.62
N ASN A 328 18.10 3.54 7.37
CA ASN A 328 18.08 4.74 6.52
C ASN A 328 16.90 5.66 6.84
N THR A 329 17.13 6.96 6.78
CA THR A 329 16.08 7.97 6.63
C THR A 329 15.51 7.94 5.20
N LEU A 330 14.36 8.60 4.97
CA LEU A 330 13.82 8.73 3.59
C LEU A 330 14.79 9.48 2.65
N ALA A 331 15.57 10.42 3.16
CA ALA A 331 16.60 11.09 2.38
C ALA A 331 17.69 10.10 1.93
N ASP A 332 18.17 9.26 2.85
CA ASP A 332 19.16 8.22 2.55
C ASP A 332 18.62 7.19 1.56
N VAL A 333 17.35 6.77 1.71
CA VAL A 333 16.69 5.84 0.76
C VAL A 333 16.71 6.41 -0.66
N PHE A 334 16.35 7.67 -0.87
CA PHE A 334 16.35 8.25 -2.22
C PHE A 334 17.74 8.65 -2.73
N ALA A 335 18.76 8.72 -1.86
CA ALA A 335 20.16 8.87 -2.23
C ALA A 335 20.87 7.51 -2.46
N ASP A 336 20.27 6.40 -2.05
CA ASP A 336 20.86 5.06 -2.15
C ASP A 336 21.11 4.66 -3.61
N PRO A 337 22.34 4.18 -3.96
CA PRO A 337 22.70 3.79 -5.32
C PRO A 337 21.80 2.71 -5.92
N GLN A 338 21.33 1.75 -5.13
CA GLN A 338 20.45 0.69 -5.62
C GLN A 338 19.05 1.23 -5.91
N VAL A 339 18.53 2.13 -5.07
CA VAL A 339 17.25 2.79 -5.28
C VAL A 339 17.26 3.65 -6.54
N GLN A 340 18.38 4.38 -6.77
CA GLN A 340 18.60 5.17 -7.99
C GLN A 340 18.74 4.28 -9.24
N ALA A 341 19.57 3.26 -9.17
CA ALA A 341 19.77 2.31 -10.28
C ALA A 341 18.48 1.58 -10.66
N ARG A 342 17.60 1.31 -9.67
CA ARG A 342 16.27 0.71 -9.90
C ARG A 342 15.23 1.72 -10.40
N GLY A 343 15.55 3.01 -10.47
CA GLY A 343 14.63 4.07 -10.91
C GLY A 343 13.37 4.14 -10.06
N LEU A 344 13.51 4.07 -8.72
CA LEU A 344 12.37 4.08 -7.79
C LEU A 344 11.82 5.48 -7.50
N LYS A 345 12.39 6.52 -8.09
CA LYS A 345 11.86 7.89 -8.13
C LYS A 345 11.62 8.26 -9.59
N VAL A 346 10.40 8.70 -9.90
CA VAL A 346 10.03 9.27 -11.21
C VAL A 346 9.59 10.70 -11.02
N THR A 347 9.73 11.51 -12.07
CA THR A 347 9.25 12.90 -12.09
C THR A 347 8.36 13.05 -13.31
N MET A 348 7.17 13.64 -13.12
CA MET A 348 6.18 13.82 -14.17
C MET A 348 5.82 15.30 -14.31
N PRO A 349 5.51 15.79 -15.52
CA PRO A 349 4.95 17.15 -15.69
C PRO A 349 3.66 17.30 -14.88
N HIS A 350 3.46 18.45 -14.24
CA HIS A 350 2.26 18.74 -13.46
C HIS A 350 1.75 20.15 -13.72
N PRO A 351 0.44 20.35 -13.98
CA PRO A 351 -0.06 21.63 -14.47
C PRO A 351 0.12 22.82 -13.52
N VAL A 352 0.20 22.56 -12.21
CA VAL A 352 0.30 23.61 -11.18
C VAL A 352 1.72 23.75 -10.64
N ALA A 353 2.47 22.64 -10.57
CA ALA A 353 3.79 22.63 -9.93
C ALA A 353 4.95 22.48 -10.93
N GLY A 354 4.68 22.56 -12.24
CA GLY A 354 5.67 22.26 -13.27
C GLY A 354 6.12 20.81 -13.28
N GLN A 355 6.60 20.29 -12.14
CA GLN A 355 7.05 18.91 -11.99
C GLN A 355 6.58 18.30 -10.66
N VAL A 356 6.15 17.03 -10.68
CA VAL A 356 5.82 16.28 -9.49
C VAL A 356 6.72 15.05 -9.34
N PRO A 357 7.52 14.93 -8.24
CA PRO A 357 8.26 13.73 -7.95
C PRO A 357 7.34 12.68 -7.29
N LEU A 358 7.43 11.43 -7.73
CA LEU A 358 6.61 10.32 -7.26
C LEU A 358 7.49 9.09 -7.00
N VAL A 359 7.03 8.20 -6.12
CA VAL A 359 7.62 6.87 -5.96
C VAL A 359 7.18 6.00 -7.14
N ALA A 360 8.12 5.41 -7.84
CA ALA A 360 7.85 4.54 -8.98
C ALA A 360 7.18 3.22 -8.58
N SER A 361 6.50 2.57 -9.51
CA SER A 361 6.01 1.21 -9.33
C SER A 361 7.19 0.23 -9.16
N PRO A 362 7.12 -0.70 -8.20
CA PRO A 362 8.16 -1.73 -8.05
C PRO A 362 8.09 -2.82 -9.12
N MET A 363 7.01 -2.89 -9.89
CA MET A 363 6.81 -3.90 -10.92
C MET A 363 7.69 -3.64 -12.13
N LYS A 364 8.49 -4.63 -12.52
CA LYS A 364 9.39 -4.58 -13.69
C LYS A 364 9.05 -5.74 -14.64
N LEU A 365 8.12 -5.49 -15.57
CA LEU A 365 7.69 -6.47 -16.58
C LEU A 365 8.56 -6.32 -17.83
N SER A 366 9.10 -7.44 -18.33
CA SER A 366 10.04 -7.42 -19.47
C SER A 366 9.37 -7.10 -20.81
N ALA A 367 8.12 -7.53 -21.00
CA ALA A 367 7.40 -7.36 -22.27
C ALA A 367 6.43 -6.16 -22.26
N THR A 368 5.87 -5.82 -21.09
CA THR A 368 4.88 -4.76 -20.91
C THR A 368 5.27 -3.90 -19.69
N PRO A 369 6.38 -3.16 -19.77
CA PRO A 369 6.86 -2.36 -18.66
C PRO A 369 5.78 -1.35 -18.21
N VAL A 370 5.81 -1.01 -16.93
CA VAL A 370 4.97 0.07 -16.38
C VAL A 370 5.30 1.38 -17.10
N ASP A 371 4.26 2.11 -17.46
CA ASP A 371 4.36 3.41 -18.13
C ASP A 371 3.74 4.52 -17.25
N TYR A 372 4.41 5.68 -17.19
CA TYR A 372 3.99 6.86 -16.43
C TYR A 372 3.42 7.89 -17.39
N ARG A 373 2.16 7.72 -17.78
CA ARG A 373 1.48 8.49 -18.85
C ARG A 373 0.88 9.80 -18.36
N LEU A 374 0.24 9.77 -17.18
CA LEU A 374 -0.49 10.89 -16.62
C LEU A 374 -0.04 11.15 -15.18
N PRO A 375 0.29 12.40 -14.80
CA PRO A 375 0.48 12.76 -13.40
C PRO A 375 -0.84 12.55 -12.62
N PRO A 376 -0.81 12.57 -11.27
CA PRO A 376 -2.04 12.61 -10.50
C PRO A 376 -2.91 13.79 -10.93
N PRO A 377 -4.17 13.57 -11.34
CA PRO A 377 -4.96 14.59 -12.02
C PRO A 377 -5.46 15.70 -11.08
N MET A 378 -5.66 16.89 -11.61
CA MET A 378 -6.47 17.91 -10.94
C MET A 378 -7.93 17.45 -10.85
N LEU A 379 -8.69 18.03 -9.92
CA LEU A 379 -10.11 17.68 -9.74
C LEU A 379 -10.91 17.99 -11.02
N GLY A 380 -11.55 16.97 -11.56
CA GLY A 380 -12.38 17.10 -12.75
C GLY A 380 -11.65 17.43 -14.05
N GLU A 381 -10.32 17.30 -14.08
CA GLU A 381 -9.47 17.68 -15.22
C GLU A 381 -9.94 17.07 -16.55
N HIS A 382 -10.50 15.88 -16.52
CA HIS A 382 -10.90 15.14 -17.71
C HIS A 382 -12.42 15.02 -17.87
N THR A 383 -13.22 15.83 -17.14
CA THR A 383 -14.68 15.72 -17.13
C THR A 383 -15.27 15.83 -18.55
N ASP A 384 -14.93 16.89 -19.29
CA ASP A 384 -15.49 17.12 -20.62
C ASP A 384 -15.03 16.06 -21.64
N GLU A 385 -13.75 15.70 -21.58
CA GLU A 385 -13.17 14.63 -22.41
C GLU A 385 -13.90 13.32 -22.21
N ILE A 386 -14.08 12.88 -20.95
CA ILE A 386 -14.74 11.61 -20.65
C ILE A 386 -16.20 11.62 -21.07
N LEU A 387 -16.93 12.70 -20.77
CA LEU A 387 -18.35 12.83 -21.15
C LEU A 387 -18.53 12.81 -22.65
N ALA A 388 -17.70 13.50 -23.40
CA ALA A 388 -17.76 13.52 -24.85
C ALA A 388 -17.28 12.20 -25.48
N ALA A 389 -16.07 11.74 -25.16
CA ALA A 389 -15.44 10.61 -25.82
C ALA A 389 -16.01 9.25 -25.39
N THR A 390 -16.41 9.08 -24.11
CA THR A 390 -16.94 7.80 -23.61
C THR A 390 -18.47 7.75 -23.69
N LEU A 391 -19.17 8.85 -23.38
CA LEU A 391 -20.63 8.85 -23.32
C LEU A 391 -21.28 9.53 -24.52
N GLY A 392 -20.50 10.12 -25.45
CA GLY A 392 -21.03 10.73 -26.67
C GLY A 392 -21.86 12.00 -26.42
N LEU A 393 -21.63 12.71 -25.29
CA LEU A 393 -22.38 13.93 -24.99
C LEU A 393 -21.79 15.10 -25.79
N ASP A 394 -22.65 15.94 -26.32
CA ASP A 394 -22.26 17.17 -26.97
C ASP A 394 -21.92 18.30 -25.96
N ALA A 395 -21.30 19.37 -26.44
CA ALA A 395 -20.89 20.49 -25.60
C ALA A 395 -22.07 21.18 -24.88
N ALA A 396 -23.27 21.19 -25.48
CA ALA A 396 -24.45 21.81 -24.89
C ALA A 396 -24.98 20.98 -23.71
N ALA A 397 -25.02 19.65 -23.85
CA ALA A 397 -25.37 18.74 -22.76
C ALA A 397 -24.38 18.81 -21.60
N ILE A 398 -23.06 18.87 -21.88
CA ILE A 398 -22.03 19.00 -20.86
C ILE A 398 -22.16 20.33 -20.12
N ALA A 399 -22.36 21.45 -20.85
CA ALA A 399 -22.55 22.76 -20.23
C ALA A 399 -23.79 22.82 -19.33
N ARG A 400 -24.90 22.16 -19.73
CA ARG A 400 -26.10 22.02 -18.91
C ARG A 400 -25.80 21.25 -17.61
N LEU A 401 -25.19 20.07 -17.70
CA LEU A 401 -24.83 19.26 -16.53
C LEU A 401 -23.96 20.04 -15.52
N ARG A 402 -23.05 20.87 -16.03
CA ARG A 402 -22.20 21.75 -15.21
C ARG A 402 -23.02 22.87 -14.56
N ALA A 403 -23.94 23.51 -15.31
CA ALA A 403 -24.81 24.54 -14.75
C ALA A 403 -25.76 24.02 -13.67
N ASP A 404 -26.20 22.77 -13.81
CA ASP A 404 -27.06 22.06 -12.85
C ASP A 404 -26.26 21.47 -11.66
N GLY A 405 -24.93 21.61 -11.64
CA GLY A 405 -24.04 21.10 -10.58
C GLY A 405 -23.95 19.58 -10.52
N VAL A 406 -24.25 18.89 -11.63
CA VAL A 406 -24.13 17.42 -11.73
C VAL A 406 -22.68 17.01 -11.93
N VAL A 407 -21.91 17.83 -12.66
CA VAL A 407 -20.49 17.60 -12.97
C VAL A 407 -19.63 18.84 -12.71
#